data_25331693f11bffde7b041ce446b079b9
#
_entry.id   25331693f11bffde7b041ce446b079b9
#
_cell.length_a   1.000
_cell.length_b   1.000
_cell.length_c   1.000
_cell.angle_alpha   90.00
_cell.angle_beta   90.00
_cell.angle_gamma   90.00
#
_symmetry.space_group_name_H-M   'P 1'
#
loop_
_entity.id
_entity.type
_entity.pdbx_description
1 polymer ?
#
loop_
_entity_poly.entity_id
_entity_poly.type
_entity_poly.pdbx_seq_one_letter_code
_entity_poly.pdbx_strand_id
1 'polypeptide(L)'
;MKNPNQASLVPTGKGITRREGLMLTVLGSAMLMAGCGGGGGSSPAGGGTIGGTGSSASGAITGFGSIIVGGVRFDDSAASVQDDDGVNMNSDALKLGMVVRIKCGKKSDDGTGVRAKADSIEVHSELQGPVDSKTADSIVVLGQTAKISATTFFEDGLSLATLAVDAVVEVHGFVDPVTNTLTATRIERKPNAKVFKLQGTVSALNTAAKTFNLGTLTISYLTAVVPSSLTLANGSVVRVRLALTPLTGTRTALKVQKFEIEKEDRNEAEVEGIITAFTSTSQFSVNGLQVDASTATFEDGKTGVVLGARVEVEGSIVKGVLVAKKVELEDGEDAAKFEFHGPLSSLSTTAKTFVLRGMTVNYDLATTFSVGVTALTLANGLNIEVKGKRSAGNVIVATRISLDR
;
A
#
# COMPACT_ATOMS: atom_id res chain seq x y z
N MET A 1 -5.03 58.93 28.06
CA MET A 1 -5.59 59.44 26.78
C MET A 1 -5.21 58.55 25.64
N LYS A 2 -6.23 58.13 24.89
CA LYS A 2 -6.20 57.37 23.60
C LYS A 2 -5.94 55.86 23.68
N ASN A 3 -7.02 55.12 23.75
CA ASN A 3 -7.28 53.84 23.06
C ASN A 3 -7.31 54.12 21.52
N PRO A 4 -7.00 53.14 20.63
CA PRO A 4 -8.08 52.33 20.13
C PRO A 4 -7.72 50.86 19.85
N ASN A 5 -8.71 50.03 20.13
CA ASN A 5 -9.05 48.77 19.49
C ASN A 5 -9.09 48.87 17.95
N GLN A 6 -8.45 47.93 17.28
CA GLN A 6 -8.95 47.40 16.01
C GLN A 6 -8.64 45.89 15.96
N ALA A 7 -9.67 45.12 16.14
CA ALA A 7 -9.73 43.68 15.85
C ALA A 7 -9.81 43.50 14.33
N SER A 8 -8.81 42.84 13.73
CA SER A 8 -8.87 42.36 12.36
C SER A 8 -9.52 40.99 12.36
N LEU A 9 -10.70 40.90 11.79
CA LEU A 9 -11.42 39.68 11.48
C LEU A 9 -10.71 38.97 10.31
N VAL A 10 -10.15 37.80 10.58
CA VAL A 10 -9.73 36.84 9.57
C VAL A 10 -10.95 36.00 9.20
N PRO A 11 -11.35 35.87 7.94
CA PRO A 11 -12.43 34.99 7.54
C PRO A 11 -11.90 33.54 7.55
N THR A 12 -12.53 32.71 8.38
CA THR A 12 -12.38 31.26 8.32
C THR A 12 -13.03 30.74 7.04
N GLY A 13 -12.22 30.45 6.03
CA GLY A 13 -12.64 29.70 4.84
C GLY A 13 -12.87 28.25 5.21
N LYS A 14 -14.12 27.80 5.22
CA LYS A 14 -14.48 26.38 5.22
C LYS A 14 -14.00 25.77 3.91
N GLY A 15 -13.01 24.87 3.96
CA GLY A 15 -12.65 24.00 2.86
C GLY A 15 -13.80 23.05 2.54
N ILE A 16 -14.33 23.19 1.34
CA ILE A 16 -15.35 22.29 0.79
C ILE A 16 -14.59 21.11 0.19
N THR A 17 -14.70 19.96 0.79
CA THR A 17 -14.23 18.68 0.24
C THR A 17 -15.02 18.35 -1.02
N ARG A 18 -14.40 18.47 -2.17
CA ARG A 18 -14.95 18.06 -3.47
C ARG A 18 -14.62 16.60 -3.73
N ARG A 19 -15.47 15.72 -3.31
CA ARG A 19 -15.61 14.37 -3.87
C ARG A 19 -17.10 14.02 -3.96
N GLU A 20 -17.83 14.77 -4.77
CA GLU A 20 -19.10 14.29 -5.30
C GLU A 20 -19.06 14.41 -6.80
N GLY A 21 -19.18 13.24 -7.45
CA GLY A 21 -19.02 13.08 -8.89
C GLY A 21 -19.96 13.97 -9.69
N LEU A 22 -19.39 14.73 -10.58
CA LEU A 22 -20.11 15.43 -11.62
C LEU A 22 -20.32 14.45 -12.78
N MET A 23 -21.52 13.86 -12.83
CA MET A 23 -22.01 13.21 -14.04
C MET A 23 -22.24 14.28 -15.11
N LEU A 24 -21.35 14.36 -16.09
CA LEU A 24 -21.59 15.12 -17.32
C LEU A 24 -22.12 14.16 -18.38
N THR A 25 -23.44 14.17 -18.58
CA THR A 25 -24.10 13.57 -19.74
C THR A 25 -23.74 14.37 -20.99
N VAL A 26 -22.90 13.78 -21.85
CA VAL A 26 -22.74 14.26 -23.22
C VAL A 26 -23.63 13.43 -24.11
N LEU A 27 -24.72 14.03 -24.56
CA LEU A 27 -25.58 13.53 -25.64
C LEU A 27 -24.83 13.51 -26.96
N GLY A 28 -24.91 12.37 -27.59
CA GLY A 28 -24.28 12.08 -28.83
C GLY A 28 -24.81 12.88 -30.04
N SER A 29 -23.99 12.94 -31.06
CA SER A 29 -24.42 13.17 -32.43
C SER A 29 -23.73 12.15 -33.31
N ALA A 30 -24.54 11.23 -33.81
CA ALA A 30 -24.15 10.31 -34.86
C ALA A 30 -24.02 11.11 -36.17
N MET A 31 -22.87 11.00 -36.83
CA MET A 31 -22.76 11.31 -38.26
C MET A 31 -22.23 10.07 -38.99
N LEU A 32 -23.13 9.47 -39.74
CA LEU A 32 -22.84 8.51 -40.80
C LEU A 32 -22.21 9.30 -41.98
N MET A 33 -21.01 8.92 -42.39
CA MET A 33 -20.53 9.20 -43.75
C MET A 33 -19.94 7.92 -44.33
N ALA A 34 -20.62 7.39 -45.27
CA ALA A 34 -20.11 6.41 -46.20
C ALA A 34 -19.25 7.11 -47.25
N GLY A 35 -18.07 6.62 -47.54
CA GLY A 35 -17.19 7.07 -48.61
C GLY A 35 -16.19 5.97 -49.00
N CYS A 36 -16.48 5.27 -50.08
CA CYS A 36 -15.55 4.43 -50.81
C CYS A 36 -14.53 5.27 -51.58
N GLY A 37 -13.25 4.84 -51.57
CA GLY A 37 -12.24 5.43 -52.48
C GLY A 37 -10.83 4.88 -52.14
N GLY A 38 -10.32 3.99 -52.99
CA GLY A 38 -9.00 3.38 -52.90
C GLY A 38 -7.86 4.32 -53.26
N GLY A 39 -6.69 4.11 -52.71
CA GLY A 39 -5.45 4.77 -53.09
C GLY A 39 -4.35 4.46 -52.11
N GLY A 40 -3.33 3.69 -52.53
CA GLY A 40 -2.18 3.29 -51.72
C GLY A 40 -1.36 4.48 -51.25
N GLY A 41 -0.93 4.43 -50.01
CA GLY A 41 0.00 5.36 -49.41
C GLY A 41 0.60 4.73 -48.16
N SER A 42 1.89 4.59 -48.16
CA SER A 42 2.75 4.07 -47.13
C SER A 42 2.37 4.52 -45.72
N SER A 43 2.06 3.55 -44.85
CA SER A 43 1.89 3.75 -43.43
C SER A 43 3.22 4.10 -42.76
N PRO A 44 3.27 5.11 -41.89
CA PRO A 44 4.38 5.18 -40.95
C PRO A 44 4.21 4.04 -39.93
N ALA A 45 5.13 3.11 -39.99
CA ALA A 45 5.30 2.07 -38.97
C ALA A 45 5.59 2.73 -37.62
N GLY A 46 4.88 2.30 -36.57
CA GLY A 46 5.30 2.62 -35.23
C GLY A 46 4.23 2.66 -34.16
N GLY A 47 3.14 1.93 -34.27
CA GLY A 47 2.34 1.55 -33.11
C GLY A 47 2.85 0.22 -32.60
N GLY A 48 3.98 0.20 -31.86
CA GLY A 48 4.38 -0.99 -31.14
C GLY A 48 3.22 -1.38 -30.21
N THR A 49 2.57 -2.49 -30.48
CA THR A 49 1.69 -3.16 -29.51
C THR A 49 2.50 -3.34 -28.26
N ILE A 50 2.08 -2.64 -27.17
CA ILE A 50 2.58 -2.88 -25.83
C ILE A 50 2.25 -4.33 -25.52
N GLY A 51 3.27 -5.18 -25.54
CA GLY A 51 3.11 -6.65 -25.39
C GLY A 51 2.91 -7.07 -23.93
N GLY A 52 2.45 -6.17 -23.04
CA GLY A 52 2.14 -6.49 -21.67
C GLY A 52 0.85 -7.32 -21.57
N THR A 53 0.92 -8.46 -20.91
CA THR A 53 -0.24 -9.28 -20.64
C THR A 53 -0.67 -9.11 -19.19
N GLY A 54 -1.92 -8.64 -18.97
CA GLY A 54 -2.54 -8.52 -17.66
C GLY A 54 -2.30 -7.20 -16.94
N SER A 55 -2.82 -7.14 -15.75
CA SER A 55 -2.77 -5.98 -14.86
C SER A 55 -2.06 -6.35 -13.55
N SER A 56 -1.60 -5.35 -12.81
CA SER A 56 -0.99 -5.56 -11.49
C SER A 56 -1.38 -4.44 -10.53
N ALA A 57 -1.32 -4.76 -9.23
CA ALA A 57 -1.39 -3.78 -8.15
C ALA A 57 -0.36 -4.11 -7.07
N SER A 58 0.15 -3.10 -6.41
CA SER A 58 0.98 -3.27 -5.21
C SER A 58 0.67 -2.17 -4.20
N GLY A 59 0.52 -2.55 -2.94
CA GLY A 59 0.17 -1.61 -1.87
C GLY A 59 -0.26 -2.34 -0.62
N ALA A 60 -0.71 -1.56 0.38
CA ALA A 60 -1.26 -2.10 1.60
C ALA A 60 -2.71 -2.57 1.39
N ILE A 61 -3.09 -3.68 2.02
CA ILE A 61 -4.49 -4.11 2.07
C ILE A 61 -5.27 -3.12 2.92
N THR A 62 -6.26 -2.45 2.33
CA THR A 62 -7.12 -1.45 2.96
C THR A 62 -8.55 -1.94 3.19
N GLY A 63 -8.87 -3.16 2.75
CA GLY A 63 -10.22 -3.69 2.94
C GLY A 63 -10.37 -5.15 2.59
N PHE A 64 -11.58 -5.66 2.92
CA PHE A 64 -11.96 -7.04 2.70
C PHE A 64 -13.38 -7.18 2.18
N GLY A 65 -13.57 -8.32 1.44
CA GLY A 65 -14.83 -8.70 0.85
C GLY A 65 -14.83 -8.85 -0.68
N SER A 66 -13.86 -9.36 -1.22
CA SER A 66 -12.53 -9.58 -1.61
C SER A 66 -11.47 -8.65 -0.99
N ILE A 67 -10.16 -8.84 -1.27
CA ILE A 67 -9.15 -7.89 -0.77
C ILE A 67 -9.21 -6.58 -1.56
N ILE A 68 -8.94 -5.48 -0.87
CA ILE A 68 -8.90 -4.15 -1.48
C ILE A 68 -7.51 -3.57 -1.33
N VAL A 69 -6.92 -3.14 -2.45
CA VAL A 69 -5.60 -2.51 -2.54
C VAL A 69 -5.72 -1.37 -3.54
N GLY A 70 -5.29 -0.16 -3.17
CA GLY A 70 -5.38 1.02 -4.02
C GLY A 70 -6.82 1.33 -4.49
N GLY A 71 -7.83 1.06 -3.69
CA GLY A 71 -9.24 1.25 -4.08
C GLY A 71 -9.79 0.22 -5.06
N VAL A 72 -8.98 -0.74 -5.55
CA VAL A 72 -9.42 -1.83 -6.42
C VAL A 72 -9.80 -3.06 -5.59
N ARG A 73 -10.96 -3.63 -5.86
CA ARG A 73 -11.47 -4.86 -5.25
C ARG A 73 -11.01 -6.08 -6.06
N PHE A 74 -10.17 -6.94 -5.45
CA PHE A 74 -9.63 -8.13 -6.09
C PHE A 74 -10.33 -9.38 -5.57
N ASP A 75 -11.02 -10.11 -6.44
CA ASP A 75 -11.53 -11.45 -6.14
C ASP A 75 -10.35 -12.41 -5.96
N ASP A 76 -10.09 -12.78 -4.73
CA ASP A 76 -8.99 -13.63 -4.29
C ASP A 76 -9.37 -15.10 -4.11
N SER A 77 -10.61 -15.46 -4.43
CA SER A 77 -11.19 -16.81 -4.17
C SER A 77 -10.44 -17.96 -4.86
N ALA A 78 -9.75 -17.68 -5.98
CA ALA A 78 -8.97 -18.65 -6.74
C ALA A 78 -7.50 -18.25 -6.89
N ALA A 79 -7.06 -17.19 -6.18
CA ALA A 79 -5.69 -16.70 -6.25
C ALA A 79 -4.71 -17.65 -5.56
N SER A 80 -3.52 -17.79 -6.12
CA SER A 80 -2.40 -18.37 -5.38
C SER A 80 -1.85 -17.31 -4.42
N VAL A 81 -1.80 -17.61 -3.12
CA VAL A 81 -1.26 -16.70 -2.11
C VAL A 81 0.07 -17.25 -1.60
N GLN A 82 1.11 -16.45 -1.63
CA GLN A 82 2.44 -16.81 -1.17
C GLN A 82 3.08 -15.67 -0.36
N ASP A 83 3.99 -16.01 0.56
CA ASP A 83 4.88 -15.01 1.13
C ASP A 83 6.04 -14.71 0.17
N ASP A 84 6.84 -13.72 0.53
CA ASP A 84 8.03 -13.29 -0.21
C ASP A 84 9.17 -14.34 -0.24
N ASP A 85 8.93 -15.48 0.37
CA ASP A 85 9.79 -16.65 0.37
C ASP A 85 9.29 -17.76 -0.56
N GLY A 86 8.13 -17.53 -1.19
CA GLY A 86 7.43 -18.49 -2.04
C GLY A 86 6.71 -19.59 -1.26
N VAL A 87 6.50 -19.38 0.04
CA VAL A 87 5.73 -20.33 0.87
C VAL A 87 4.24 -20.06 0.66
N ASN A 88 3.49 -21.10 0.30
CA ASN A 88 2.06 -20.99 0.13
C ASN A 88 1.37 -20.61 1.44
N MET A 89 0.45 -19.66 1.34
CA MET A 89 -0.38 -19.17 2.44
C MET A 89 -1.85 -19.43 2.14
N ASN A 90 -2.67 -19.51 3.19
CA ASN A 90 -4.12 -19.46 3.01
C ASN A 90 -4.54 -17.98 2.86
N SER A 91 -5.54 -17.70 2.00
CA SER A 91 -6.11 -16.36 1.85
C SER A 91 -6.66 -15.78 3.17
N ASP A 92 -7.15 -16.65 4.08
CA ASP A 92 -7.58 -16.24 5.43
C ASP A 92 -6.44 -15.63 6.29
N ALA A 93 -5.18 -15.88 5.91
CA ALA A 93 -4.02 -15.27 6.56
C ALA A 93 -3.76 -13.83 6.14
N LEU A 94 -4.38 -13.36 5.05
CA LEU A 94 -4.30 -11.96 4.64
C LEU A 94 -4.97 -11.06 5.68
N LYS A 95 -4.30 -9.96 6.03
CA LYS A 95 -4.76 -9.02 7.07
C LYS A 95 -4.61 -7.57 6.60
N LEU A 96 -5.43 -6.68 7.16
CA LEU A 96 -5.30 -5.23 6.91
C LEU A 96 -3.89 -4.75 7.20
N GLY A 97 -3.40 -3.88 6.33
CA GLY A 97 -2.07 -3.29 6.42
C GLY A 97 -0.93 -4.20 5.95
N MET A 98 -1.17 -5.46 5.59
CA MET A 98 -0.15 -6.25 4.89
C MET A 98 0.11 -5.62 3.53
N VAL A 99 1.39 -5.48 3.17
CA VAL A 99 1.79 -5.02 1.84
C VAL A 99 1.81 -6.22 0.91
N VAL A 100 1.14 -6.09 -0.22
CA VAL A 100 1.01 -7.17 -1.20
C VAL A 100 1.34 -6.70 -2.60
N ARG A 101 1.75 -7.65 -3.42
CA ARG A 101 1.80 -7.51 -4.88
C ARG A 101 0.80 -8.47 -5.49
N ILE A 102 -0.06 -7.96 -6.36
CA ILE A 102 -1.13 -8.72 -7.00
C ILE A 102 -0.90 -8.73 -8.50
N LYS A 103 -0.88 -9.93 -9.09
CA LYS A 103 -1.05 -10.10 -10.53
C LYS A 103 -2.51 -10.44 -10.78
N CYS A 104 -3.14 -9.77 -11.74
CA CYS A 104 -4.57 -9.91 -11.97
C CYS A 104 -4.91 -9.84 -13.46
N GLY A 105 -6.12 -10.29 -13.79
CA GLY A 105 -6.74 -10.05 -15.07
C GLY A 105 -7.06 -8.56 -15.30
N LYS A 106 -7.73 -8.29 -16.41
CA LYS A 106 -8.16 -6.91 -16.75
C LYS A 106 -9.04 -6.33 -15.64
N LYS A 107 -8.78 -5.10 -15.27
CA LYS A 107 -9.64 -4.32 -14.37
C LYS A 107 -10.92 -3.91 -15.10
N SER A 108 -12.03 -3.87 -14.39
CA SER A 108 -13.34 -3.42 -14.89
C SER A 108 -14.03 -2.56 -13.85
N ASP A 109 -14.71 -1.52 -14.29
CA ASP A 109 -15.57 -0.68 -13.46
C ASP A 109 -17.03 -0.97 -13.86
N ASP A 110 -17.84 -1.38 -12.89
CA ASP A 110 -19.27 -1.67 -13.07
C ASP A 110 -20.18 -0.53 -12.55
N GLY A 111 -19.59 0.62 -12.23
CA GLY A 111 -20.28 1.79 -11.64
C GLY A 111 -20.45 1.69 -10.13
N THR A 112 -20.01 0.59 -9.50
CA THR A 112 -19.93 0.44 -8.03
C THR A 112 -18.50 0.48 -7.52
N GLY A 113 -17.52 0.42 -8.43
CA GLY A 113 -16.09 0.48 -8.16
C GLY A 113 -15.27 -0.39 -9.11
N VAL A 114 -13.98 -0.21 -9.09
CA VAL A 114 -13.04 -0.97 -9.92
C VAL A 114 -12.81 -2.35 -9.31
N ARG A 115 -12.92 -3.39 -10.15
CA ARG A 115 -12.77 -4.80 -9.75
C ARG A 115 -11.84 -5.54 -10.70
N ALA A 116 -11.16 -6.55 -10.18
CA ALA A 116 -10.38 -7.49 -10.97
C ALA A 116 -10.39 -8.88 -10.30
N LYS A 117 -10.05 -9.91 -11.07
CA LYS A 117 -9.77 -11.24 -10.52
C LYS A 117 -8.28 -11.35 -10.26
N ALA A 118 -7.89 -11.66 -9.02
CA ALA A 118 -6.51 -11.92 -8.68
C ALA A 118 -6.09 -13.31 -9.20
N ASP A 119 -4.94 -13.36 -9.87
CA ASP A 119 -4.30 -14.61 -10.30
C ASP A 119 -3.30 -15.08 -9.23
N SER A 120 -2.52 -14.14 -8.69
CA SER A 120 -1.59 -14.40 -7.59
C SER A 120 -1.43 -13.20 -6.68
N ILE A 121 -1.21 -13.49 -5.40
CA ILE A 121 -0.96 -12.51 -4.34
C ILE A 121 0.33 -12.90 -3.64
N GLU A 122 1.30 -12.00 -3.64
CA GLU A 122 2.56 -12.15 -2.91
C GLU A 122 2.57 -11.18 -1.73
N VAL A 123 2.69 -11.71 -0.51
CA VAL A 123 2.76 -10.91 0.72
C VAL A 123 4.21 -10.54 0.99
N HIS A 124 4.47 -9.25 1.16
CA HIS A 124 5.79 -8.72 1.47
C HIS A 124 5.88 -8.27 2.92
N SER A 125 6.91 -8.74 3.63
CA SER A 125 7.29 -8.19 4.92
C SER A 125 8.68 -7.55 4.81
N GLU A 126 8.79 -6.31 5.26
CA GLU A 126 10.03 -5.55 5.11
C GLU A 126 11.04 -5.89 6.21
N LEU A 127 10.54 -6.28 7.39
CA LEU A 127 11.34 -6.42 8.59
C LEU A 127 10.75 -7.48 9.52
N GLN A 128 11.57 -8.44 9.94
CA GLN A 128 11.19 -9.42 10.96
C GLN A 128 12.35 -9.65 11.92
N GLY A 129 12.14 -9.36 13.20
CA GLY A 129 13.17 -9.50 14.20
C GLY A 129 12.76 -9.05 15.60
N PRO A 130 13.68 -9.09 16.57
CA PRO A 130 13.44 -8.59 17.91
C PRO A 130 13.32 -7.07 17.91
N VAL A 131 12.45 -6.55 18.76
CA VAL A 131 12.33 -5.11 19.04
C VAL A 131 13.53 -4.69 19.90
N ASP A 132 14.40 -3.87 19.36
CA ASP A 132 15.58 -3.35 20.08
C ASP A 132 15.18 -2.25 21.07
N SER A 133 14.27 -1.37 20.67
CA SER A 133 13.74 -0.26 21.46
C SER A 133 12.43 0.27 20.92
N LYS A 134 11.75 1.13 21.68
CA LYS A 134 10.53 1.82 21.25
C LYS A 134 10.44 3.23 21.81
N THR A 135 9.74 4.11 21.09
CA THR A 135 9.36 5.46 21.50
C THR A 135 7.83 5.58 21.55
N ALA A 136 7.31 6.81 21.61
CA ALA A 136 5.86 7.04 21.58
C ALA A 136 5.23 6.77 20.20
N ASP A 137 6.04 6.80 19.12
CA ASP A 137 5.57 6.75 17.72
C ASP A 137 6.42 5.83 16.82
N SER A 138 7.35 5.09 17.39
CA SER A 138 8.21 4.20 16.61
C SER A 138 8.73 3.01 17.40
N ILE A 139 9.18 1.99 16.67
CA ILE A 139 9.98 0.88 17.20
C ILE A 139 11.26 0.76 16.39
N VAL A 140 12.31 0.24 17.01
CA VAL A 140 13.53 -0.17 16.32
C VAL A 140 13.59 -1.68 16.32
N VAL A 141 13.78 -2.29 15.16
CA VAL A 141 13.89 -3.74 14.98
C VAL A 141 15.11 -4.00 14.12
N LEU A 142 16.06 -4.79 14.60
CA LEU A 142 17.33 -5.06 13.90
C LEU A 142 18.04 -3.76 13.45
N GLY A 143 18.03 -2.73 14.32
CA GLY A 143 18.64 -1.44 14.02
C GLY A 143 17.88 -0.59 12.99
N GLN A 144 16.71 -1.02 12.51
CA GLN A 144 15.86 -0.27 11.58
C GLN A 144 14.72 0.40 12.34
N THR A 145 14.50 1.68 12.09
CA THR A 145 13.37 2.41 12.67
C THR A 145 12.11 2.18 11.86
N ALA A 146 11.07 1.68 12.51
CA ALA A 146 9.72 1.61 11.97
C ALA A 146 8.83 2.65 12.65
N LYS A 147 8.39 3.65 11.88
CA LYS A 147 7.45 4.69 12.31
C LYS A 147 6.04 4.14 12.35
N ILE A 148 5.33 4.48 13.42
CA ILE A 148 3.96 4.07 13.68
C ILE A 148 3.07 5.30 13.53
N SER A 149 1.98 5.16 12.78
CA SER A 149 1.00 6.22 12.56
C SER A 149 -0.40 5.75 12.99
N ALA A 150 -1.37 6.63 12.86
CA ALA A 150 -2.78 6.27 13.08
C ALA A 150 -3.29 5.16 12.13
N THR A 151 -2.60 4.96 10.99
CA THR A 151 -2.96 3.96 9.97
C THR A 151 -2.26 2.61 10.17
N THR A 152 -1.29 2.52 11.11
CA THR A 152 -0.59 1.26 11.40
C THR A 152 -1.51 0.29 12.13
N PHE A 153 -1.78 -0.88 11.55
CA PHE A 153 -2.50 -1.96 12.22
C PHE A 153 -1.58 -2.76 13.12
N PHE A 154 -2.11 -3.16 14.25
CA PHE A 154 -1.48 -4.14 15.12
C PHE A 154 -2.29 -5.43 15.10
N GLU A 155 -1.60 -6.57 15.27
CA GLU A 155 -2.26 -7.84 15.57
C GLU A 155 -3.21 -7.68 16.78
N ASP A 156 -4.28 -8.48 16.82
CA ASP A 156 -5.25 -8.41 17.90
C ASP A 156 -4.61 -8.59 19.29
N GLY A 157 -4.98 -7.69 20.20
CA GLY A 157 -4.41 -7.64 21.55
C GLY A 157 -2.98 -7.09 21.64
N LEU A 158 -2.40 -6.64 20.50
CA LEU A 158 -1.12 -5.94 20.46
C LEU A 158 -1.34 -4.43 20.32
N SER A 159 -0.46 -3.66 20.91
CA SER A 159 -0.36 -2.21 20.73
C SER A 159 1.07 -1.77 20.99
N LEU A 160 1.43 -0.56 20.60
CA LEU A 160 2.74 0.00 20.93
C LEU A 160 2.99 0.03 22.46
N ALA A 161 1.94 0.26 23.25
CA ALA A 161 2.05 0.25 24.71
C ALA A 161 2.38 -1.15 25.27
N THR A 162 1.71 -2.20 24.74
CA THR A 162 1.87 -3.59 25.22
C THR A 162 3.03 -4.35 24.57
N LEU A 163 3.60 -3.81 23.48
CA LEU A 163 4.73 -4.41 22.80
C LEU A 163 5.98 -4.33 23.70
N ALA A 164 6.55 -5.50 24.01
CA ALA A 164 7.78 -5.59 24.81
C ALA A 164 9.04 -5.43 23.94
N VAL A 165 10.11 -4.92 24.53
CA VAL A 165 11.47 -5.04 23.98
C VAL A 165 11.81 -6.54 23.95
N ASP A 166 12.65 -6.96 23.02
CA ASP A 166 13.02 -8.33 22.68
C ASP A 166 11.88 -9.20 22.10
N ALA A 167 10.63 -8.71 22.06
CA ALA A 167 9.56 -9.40 21.35
C ALA A 167 9.90 -9.46 19.84
N VAL A 168 9.79 -10.66 19.26
CA VAL A 168 9.97 -10.83 17.82
C VAL A 168 8.70 -10.42 17.10
N VAL A 169 8.83 -9.47 16.20
CA VAL A 169 7.74 -8.94 15.37
C VAL A 169 8.04 -9.07 13.88
N GLU A 170 6.98 -9.07 13.10
CA GLU A 170 7.01 -8.83 11.65
C GLU A 170 6.37 -7.48 11.37
N VAL A 171 6.99 -6.70 10.50
CA VAL A 171 6.54 -5.36 10.14
C VAL A 171 6.38 -5.28 8.63
N HIS A 172 5.17 -4.93 8.20
CA HIS A 172 4.86 -4.57 6.83
C HIS A 172 4.84 -3.05 6.72
N GLY A 173 5.18 -2.54 5.56
CA GLY A 173 5.18 -1.10 5.32
C GLY A 173 5.99 -0.71 4.10
N PHE A 174 6.39 0.55 4.06
CA PHE A 174 7.15 1.13 2.96
C PHE A 174 8.46 1.72 3.47
N VAL A 175 9.58 1.28 2.87
CA VAL A 175 10.91 1.71 3.27
C VAL A 175 11.31 2.97 2.49
N ASP A 176 11.68 4.01 3.20
CA ASP A 176 12.42 5.13 2.63
C ASP A 176 13.92 4.74 2.56
N PRO A 177 14.47 4.51 1.36
CA PRO A 177 15.85 4.06 1.20
C PRO A 177 16.88 5.16 1.51
N VAL A 178 16.47 6.42 1.59
CA VAL A 178 17.36 7.56 1.92
C VAL A 178 17.59 7.63 3.43
N THR A 179 16.51 7.57 4.20
CA THR A 179 16.55 7.63 5.66
C THR A 179 16.67 6.25 6.30
N ASN A 180 16.46 5.20 5.51
CA ASN A 180 16.35 3.80 5.96
C ASN A 180 15.29 3.64 7.08
N THR A 181 14.21 4.41 6.98
CA THR A 181 13.08 4.40 7.91
C THR A 181 11.91 3.68 7.24
N LEU A 182 11.30 2.75 7.95
CA LEU A 182 10.10 2.05 7.52
C LEU A 182 8.86 2.80 8.03
N THR A 183 7.92 3.14 7.16
CA THR A 183 6.58 3.56 7.56
C THR A 183 5.71 2.30 7.70
N ALA A 184 5.43 1.93 8.95
CA ALA A 184 4.72 0.68 9.23
C ALA A 184 3.23 0.79 8.87
N THR A 185 2.74 -0.19 8.14
CA THR A 185 1.30 -0.38 7.84
C THR A 185 0.68 -1.46 8.73
N ARG A 186 1.49 -2.48 9.12
CA ARG A 186 1.07 -3.54 10.04
C ARG A 186 2.24 -4.06 10.88
N ILE A 187 1.95 -4.40 12.15
CA ILE A 187 2.89 -5.03 13.08
C ILE A 187 2.23 -6.26 13.71
N GLU A 188 2.91 -7.40 13.60
CA GLU A 188 2.47 -8.70 14.14
C GLU A 188 3.54 -9.34 15.00
N ARG A 189 3.14 -10.13 16.01
CA ARG A 189 4.07 -10.97 16.76
C ARG A 189 4.47 -12.22 15.95
N LYS A 190 5.75 -12.56 15.99
CA LYS A 190 6.29 -13.79 15.37
C LYS A 190 7.15 -14.57 16.37
N PRO A 191 6.57 -15.07 17.48
CA PRO A 191 7.34 -15.73 18.54
C PRO A 191 8.04 -17.01 18.06
N ASN A 192 7.55 -17.61 16.99
CA ASN A 192 8.09 -18.85 16.41
C ASN A 192 8.87 -18.60 15.11
N ALA A 193 9.38 -17.38 14.90
CA ALA A 193 10.23 -17.06 13.75
C ALA A 193 11.39 -18.06 13.62
N LYS A 194 11.65 -18.51 12.41
CA LYS A 194 12.79 -19.42 12.11
C LYS A 194 14.00 -18.66 11.57
N VAL A 195 13.78 -17.48 11.08
CA VAL A 195 14.77 -16.54 10.55
C VAL A 195 14.37 -15.13 10.92
N PHE A 196 15.31 -14.20 10.93
CA PHE A 196 14.98 -12.78 10.85
C PHE A 196 15.06 -12.32 9.40
N LYS A 197 14.32 -11.27 9.07
CA LYS A 197 14.29 -10.68 7.73
C LYS A 197 14.61 -9.20 7.82
N LEU A 198 15.35 -8.70 6.84
CA LEU A 198 15.74 -7.30 6.77
C LEU A 198 15.91 -6.91 5.31
N GLN A 199 15.31 -5.79 4.91
CA GLN A 199 15.55 -5.14 3.65
C GLN A 199 16.33 -3.84 3.86
N GLY A 200 17.23 -3.51 2.95
CA GLY A 200 17.96 -2.25 3.04
C GLY A 200 18.99 -2.08 1.95
N THR A 201 19.65 -0.92 1.98
CA THR A 201 20.71 -0.54 1.05
C THR A 201 22.06 -0.94 1.62
N VAL A 202 22.83 -1.70 0.83
CA VAL A 202 24.19 -2.15 1.18
C VAL A 202 25.10 -0.94 1.31
N SER A 203 25.83 -0.88 2.40
CA SER A 203 26.90 0.08 2.65
C SER A 203 28.11 -0.61 3.29
N ALA A 204 29.27 0.04 3.30
CA ALA A 204 30.50 -0.48 3.88
C ALA A 204 30.84 -1.93 3.45
N LEU A 205 30.58 -2.26 2.18
CA LEU A 205 30.85 -3.59 1.64
C LEU A 205 32.35 -3.93 1.73
N ASN A 206 32.66 -5.03 2.44
CA ASN A 206 34.00 -5.60 2.52
C ASN A 206 34.00 -7.00 1.90
N THR A 207 34.49 -7.11 0.68
CA THR A 207 34.49 -8.37 -0.06
C THR A 207 35.53 -9.38 0.48
N ALA A 208 36.59 -8.91 1.14
CA ALA A 208 37.58 -9.78 1.77
C ALA A 208 37.05 -10.40 3.06
N ALA A 209 36.47 -9.60 3.93
CA ALA A 209 35.83 -10.06 5.18
C ALA A 209 34.45 -10.70 4.97
N LYS A 210 33.88 -10.59 3.76
CA LYS A 210 32.52 -11.04 3.45
C LYS A 210 31.46 -10.40 4.37
N THR A 211 31.55 -9.06 4.56
CA THR A 211 30.62 -8.30 5.37
C THR A 211 30.10 -7.08 4.61
N PHE A 212 28.94 -6.61 5.00
CA PHE A 212 28.38 -5.32 4.61
C PHE A 212 27.46 -4.78 5.72
N ASN A 213 27.05 -3.54 5.63
CA ASN A 213 26.08 -2.95 6.54
C ASN A 213 24.73 -2.73 5.85
N LEU A 214 23.65 -2.95 6.59
CA LEU A 214 22.31 -2.41 6.31
C LEU A 214 21.95 -1.47 7.46
N GLY A 215 21.89 -0.17 7.18
CA GLY A 215 21.82 0.84 8.24
C GLY A 215 23.02 0.71 9.19
N THR A 216 22.74 0.56 10.48
CA THR A 216 23.77 0.38 11.53
C THR A 216 24.17 -1.09 11.75
N LEU A 217 23.44 -2.05 11.14
CA LEU A 217 23.66 -3.46 11.35
C LEU A 217 24.75 -4.02 10.44
N THR A 218 25.81 -4.58 11.04
CA THR A 218 26.84 -5.33 10.28
C THR A 218 26.38 -6.76 10.02
N ILE A 219 26.46 -7.18 8.77
CA ILE A 219 26.02 -8.50 8.29
C ILE A 219 27.19 -9.24 7.66
N SER A 220 27.45 -10.45 8.14
CA SER A 220 28.35 -11.40 7.48
C SER A 220 27.59 -12.26 6.48
N TYR A 221 28.05 -12.30 5.24
CA TYR A 221 27.50 -13.15 4.19
C TYR A 221 28.46 -14.29 3.80
N LEU A 222 29.42 -14.63 4.67
CA LEU A 222 30.46 -15.63 4.43
C LEU A 222 29.87 -16.99 4.06
N THR A 223 28.79 -17.39 4.71
CA THR A 223 28.10 -18.69 4.52
C THR A 223 26.74 -18.55 3.85
N ALA A 224 26.38 -17.34 3.44
CA ALA A 224 25.06 -17.07 2.86
C ALA A 224 24.93 -17.64 1.43
N VAL A 225 23.71 -18.05 1.08
CA VAL A 225 23.34 -18.28 -0.31
C VAL A 225 23.18 -16.92 -0.99
N VAL A 226 24.06 -16.61 -1.93
CA VAL A 226 23.98 -15.40 -2.77
C VAL A 226 23.83 -15.86 -4.23
N PRO A 227 22.73 -15.52 -4.92
CA PRO A 227 22.53 -15.89 -6.32
C PRO A 227 23.66 -15.37 -7.20
N SER A 228 24.10 -16.14 -8.17
CA SER A 228 25.17 -15.75 -9.12
C SER A 228 24.79 -14.51 -9.96
N SER A 229 23.49 -14.25 -10.11
CA SER A 229 22.98 -13.05 -10.79
C SER A 229 23.09 -11.78 -9.94
N LEU A 230 23.37 -11.88 -8.62
CA LEU A 230 23.52 -10.74 -7.73
C LEU A 230 25.00 -10.38 -7.57
N THR A 231 25.41 -9.25 -8.13
CA THR A 231 26.68 -8.61 -7.80
C THR A 231 26.43 -7.61 -6.67
N LEU A 232 26.92 -7.94 -5.47
CA LEU A 232 26.85 -7.02 -4.33
C LEU A 232 27.75 -5.81 -4.54
N ALA A 233 27.21 -4.62 -4.34
CA ALA A 233 27.92 -3.35 -4.37
C ALA A 233 27.30 -2.40 -3.33
N ASN A 234 28.06 -1.39 -2.89
CA ASN A 234 27.47 -0.30 -2.12
C ASN A 234 26.36 0.38 -2.95
N GLY A 235 25.22 0.63 -2.33
CA GLY A 235 24.03 1.13 -3.01
C GLY A 235 23.08 0.03 -3.54
N SER A 236 23.50 -1.24 -3.54
CA SER A 236 22.57 -2.34 -3.89
C SER A 236 21.46 -2.44 -2.84
N VAL A 237 20.21 -2.47 -3.26
CA VAL A 237 19.09 -2.79 -2.37
C VAL A 237 18.93 -4.30 -2.33
N VAL A 238 19.00 -4.85 -1.12
CA VAL A 238 18.93 -6.29 -0.88
C VAL A 238 17.95 -6.65 0.20
N ARG A 239 17.43 -7.86 0.10
CA ARG A 239 16.69 -8.52 1.17
C ARG A 239 17.57 -9.63 1.74
N VAL A 240 17.65 -9.69 3.07
CA VAL A 240 18.52 -10.63 3.78
C VAL A 240 17.72 -11.45 4.74
N ARG A 241 17.93 -12.76 4.72
CA ARG A 241 17.51 -13.65 5.80
C ARG A 241 18.67 -13.87 6.74
N LEU A 242 18.44 -13.64 8.01
CA LEU A 242 19.43 -13.72 9.06
C LEU A 242 19.17 -14.92 9.97
N ALA A 243 20.24 -15.51 10.48
CA ALA A 243 20.16 -16.46 11.58
C ALA A 243 19.57 -15.76 12.81
N LEU A 244 18.88 -16.54 13.67
CA LEU A 244 18.30 -16.02 14.90
C LEU A 244 19.36 -15.54 15.90
N THR A 245 20.57 -16.09 15.84
CA THR A 245 21.70 -15.76 16.70
C THR A 245 22.89 -15.25 15.86
N PRO A 246 23.77 -14.42 16.43
CA PRO A 246 23.70 -13.74 17.73
C PRO A 246 22.67 -12.62 17.73
N LEU A 247 22.15 -12.26 18.92
CA LEU A 247 21.24 -11.11 19.08
C LEU A 247 21.97 -9.76 19.09
N THR A 248 23.29 -9.76 19.29
CA THR A 248 24.15 -8.56 19.33
C THR A 248 25.36 -8.71 18.39
N GLY A 249 25.91 -7.59 17.91
CA GLY A 249 27.08 -7.60 17.06
C GLY A 249 26.78 -7.93 15.58
N THR A 250 27.74 -8.60 14.92
CA THR A 250 27.60 -8.98 13.51
C THR A 250 26.58 -10.10 13.35
N ARG A 251 25.59 -9.86 12.50
CA ARG A 251 24.56 -10.85 12.15
C ARG A 251 25.04 -11.77 11.03
N THR A 252 24.64 -13.03 11.07
CA THR A 252 24.97 -13.99 10.01
C THR A 252 23.82 -14.07 9.01
N ALA A 253 24.10 -13.75 7.76
CA ALA A 253 23.15 -13.96 6.67
C ALA A 253 23.09 -15.44 6.30
N LEU A 254 21.89 -15.98 6.14
CA LEU A 254 21.60 -17.28 5.55
C LEU A 254 21.39 -17.15 4.04
N LYS A 255 20.75 -16.05 3.60
CA LYS A 255 20.48 -15.77 2.19
C LYS A 255 20.52 -14.27 1.97
N VAL A 256 21.10 -13.84 0.85
CA VAL A 256 21.06 -12.47 0.35
C VAL A 256 20.44 -12.51 -1.03
N GLN A 257 19.40 -11.72 -1.26
CA GLN A 257 18.69 -11.62 -2.53
C GLN A 257 18.64 -10.16 -2.97
N LYS A 258 18.65 -9.93 -4.28
CA LYS A 258 18.32 -8.62 -4.80
C LYS A 258 16.87 -8.31 -4.47
N PHE A 259 16.60 -7.11 -3.98
CA PHE A 259 15.24 -6.62 -3.95
C PHE A 259 14.79 -6.33 -5.37
N GLU A 260 13.82 -7.07 -5.85
CA GLU A 260 13.29 -6.91 -7.20
C GLU A 260 11.92 -6.22 -7.14
N ILE A 261 11.80 -5.17 -7.93
CA ILE A 261 10.56 -4.46 -8.16
C ILE A 261 9.92 -5.06 -9.40
N GLU A 262 8.60 -5.12 -9.44
CA GLU A 262 7.88 -5.49 -10.66
C GLU A 262 8.25 -4.52 -11.78
N LYS A 263 8.86 -5.05 -12.84
CA LYS A 263 9.28 -4.30 -14.04
C LYS A 263 8.75 -4.92 -15.32
N GLU A 264 7.96 -6.00 -15.18
CA GLU A 264 7.32 -6.60 -16.34
C GLU A 264 6.31 -5.61 -16.93
N ASP A 265 6.24 -5.57 -18.25
CA ASP A 265 5.27 -4.71 -18.94
C ASP A 265 3.85 -5.08 -18.53
N ARG A 266 3.06 -4.07 -18.15
CA ARG A 266 1.67 -4.18 -17.72
C ARG A 266 0.83 -3.12 -18.41
N ASN A 267 -0.32 -3.52 -18.92
CA ASN A 267 -1.27 -2.58 -19.54
C ASN A 267 -1.90 -1.65 -18.51
N GLU A 268 -2.12 -2.16 -17.31
CA GLU A 268 -2.65 -1.43 -16.17
C GLU A 268 -1.82 -1.79 -14.94
N ALA A 269 -1.28 -0.81 -14.28
CA ALA A 269 -0.50 -0.96 -13.07
C ALA A 269 -0.92 0.10 -12.05
N GLU A 270 -0.96 -0.31 -10.79
CA GLU A 270 -1.23 0.54 -9.65
C GLU A 270 -0.18 0.27 -8.59
N VAL A 271 0.50 1.30 -8.17
CA VAL A 271 1.64 1.19 -7.26
C VAL A 271 1.49 2.23 -6.15
N GLU A 272 1.26 1.75 -4.96
CA GLU A 272 1.33 2.53 -3.74
C GLU A 272 2.72 2.39 -3.11
N GLY A 273 3.29 3.49 -2.64
CA GLY A 273 4.59 3.47 -1.99
C GLY A 273 5.17 4.83 -1.66
N ILE A 274 6.44 4.80 -1.25
CA ILE A 274 7.21 6.01 -0.93
C ILE A 274 7.99 6.49 -2.16
N ILE A 275 8.02 7.80 -2.39
CA ILE A 275 8.91 8.39 -3.41
C ILE A 275 10.36 8.24 -2.93
N THR A 276 11.11 7.36 -3.59
CA THR A 276 12.47 6.94 -3.22
C THR A 276 13.57 7.65 -3.98
N ALA A 277 13.24 8.29 -5.11
CA ALA A 277 14.11 9.20 -5.85
C ALA A 277 13.23 10.27 -6.51
N PHE A 278 13.71 11.50 -6.55
CA PHE A 278 12.92 12.63 -7.03
C PHE A 278 13.79 13.57 -7.86
N THR A 279 13.47 13.69 -9.13
CA THR A 279 14.09 14.66 -10.05
C THR A 279 13.16 15.85 -10.24
N SER A 280 11.87 15.57 -10.44
CA SER A 280 10.80 16.56 -10.58
C SER A 280 9.45 15.86 -10.35
N THR A 281 8.36 16.62 -10.28
CA THR A 281 7.00 16.06 -10.23
C THR A 281 6.63 15.26 -11.49
N SER A 282 7.37 15.39 -12.58
CA SER A 282 7.17 14.60 -13.80
C SER A 282 8.06 13.37 -13.86
N GLN A 283 9.11 13.28 -13.03
CA GLN A 283 10.07 12.18 -13.01
C GLN A 283 10.53 11.89 -11.59
N PHE A 284 10.12 10.77 -11.06
CA PHE A 284 10.48 10.29 -9.73
C PHE A 284 10.50 8.75 -9.70
N SER A 285 10.78 8.15 -8.57
CA SER A 285 10.64 6.70 -8.38
C SER A 285 9.79 6.41 -7.16
N VAL A 286 8.91 5.42 -7.25
CA VAL A 286 8.12 4.92 -6.10
C VAL A 286 8.60 3.51 -5.76
N ASN A 287 9.02 3.29 -4.52
CA ASN A 287 9.64 2.04 -4.06
C ASN A 287 10.77 1.56 -4.99
N GLY A 288 11.48 2.51 -5.66
CA GLY A 288 12.53 2.23 -6.64
C GLY A 288 12.06 1.95 -8.07
N LEU A 289 10.76 1.84 -8.36
CA LEU A 289 10.21 1.81 -9.72
C LEU A 289 10.22 3.21 -10.30
N GLN A 290 10.85 3.40 -11.46
CA GLN A 290 10.84 4.68 -12.15
C GLN A 290 9.43 5.04 -12.62
N VAL A 291 9.05 6.29 -12.43
CA VAL A 291 7.76 6.86 -12.83
C VAL A 291 7.98 8.01 -13.80
N ASP A 292 7.32 7.92 -14.94
CA ASP A 292 7.13 9.04 -15.86
C ASP A 292 5.71 9.59 -15.68
N ALA A 293 5.60 10.72 -14.98
CA ALA A 293 4.35 11.41 -14.70
C ALA A 293 4.19 12.70 -15.54
N SER A 294 4.88 12.79 -16.69
CA SER A 294 4.88 13.97 -17.56
C SER A 294 3.48 14.33 -18.08
N THR A 295 2.61 13.33 -18.26
CA THR A 295 1.23 13.49 -18.73
C THR A 295 0.18 13.12 -17.67
N ALA A 296 0.60 12.84 -16.44
CA ALA A 296 -0.30 12.40 -15.37
C ALA A 296 -1.19 13.54 -14.85
N THR A 297 -2.38 13.16 -14.42
CA THR A 297 -3.25 14.00 -13.58
C THR A 297 -2.82 13.83 -12.13
N PHE A 298 -2.73 14.94 -11.37
CA PHE A 298 -2.45 14.95 -9.95
C PHE A 298 -3.73 15.34 -9.20
N GLU A 299 -4.36 14.42 -8.48
CA GLU A 299 -5.67 14.66 -7.85
C GLU A 299 -5.60 15.71 -6.76
N ASP A 300 -4.54 15.69 -5.95
CA ASP A 300 -4.31 16.63 -4.85
C ASP A 300 -3.38 17.79 -5.27
N GLY A 301 -3.16 17.94 -6.58
CA GLY A 301 -2.15 18.86 -7.13
C GLY A 301 -0.74 18.31 -6.96
N LYS A 302 0.25 19.13 -7.34
CA LYS A 302 1.66 18.74 -7.33
C LYS A 302 2.38 19.09 -6.03
N THR A 303 1.75 19.88 -5.17
CA THR A 303 2.31 20.29 -3.88
C THR A 303 2.29 19.07 -2.96
N GLY A 304 3.44 18.73 -2.37
CA GLY A 304 3.57 17.55 -1.51
C GLY A 304 4.11 16.31 -2.24
N VAL A 305 4.11 16.28 -3.59
CA VAL A 305 4.81 15.23 -4.35
C VAL A 305 6.30 15.52 -4.30
N VAL A 306 6.96 15.00 -3.28
CA VAL A 306 8.38 15.23 -2.96
C VAL A 306 9.04 13.93 -2.51
N LEU A 307 10.37 13.92 -2.40
CA LEU A 307 11.11 12.78 -1.85
C LEU A 307 10.57 12.41 -0.46
N GLY A 308 10.30 11.12 -0.23
CA GLY A 308 9.76 10.58 1.02
C GLY A 308 8.24 10.69 1.17
N ALA A 309 7.52 11.35 0.24
CA ALA A 309 6.06 11.35 0.23
C ALA A 309 5.51 9.94 -0.12
N ARG A 310 4.39 9.56 0.51
CA ARG A 310 3.63 8.37 0.14
C ARG A 310 2.64 8.73 -0.95
N VAL A 311 2.64 7.98 -2.02
CA VAL A 311 1.80 8.21 -3.20
C VAL A 311 1.21 6.91 -3.70
N GLU A 312 0.05 7.03 -4.37
CA GLU A 312 -0.49 6.02 -5.26
C GLU A 312 -0.34 6.51 -6.69
N VAL A 313 0.13 5.62 -7.57
CA VAL A 313 0.36 5.91 -9.00
C VAL A 313 -0.34 4.86 -9.84
N GLU A 314 -1.29 5.30 -10.64
CA GLU A 314 -1.97 4.49 -11.65
C GLU A 314 -1.39 4.76 -13.04
N GLY A 315 -1.19 3.69 -13.83
CA GLY A 315 -0.64 3.84 -15.19
C GLY A 315 -0.42 2.51 -15.89
N SER A 316 0.63 2.47 -16.70
CA SER A 316 1.07 1.26 -17.42
C SER A 316 2.57 1.08 -17.24
N ILE A 317 3.07 -0.14 -17.04
CA ILE A 317 4.50 -0.40 -17.02
C ILE A 317 4.95 -0.72 -18.44
N VAL A 318 5.87 0.09 -18.95
CA VAL A 318 6.44 -0.04 -20.30
C VAL A 318 7.94 -0.01 -20.19
N LYS A 319 8.60 -1.11 -20.58
CA LYS A 319 10.09 -1.26 -20.51
C LYS A 319 10.63 -0.95 -19.11
N GLY A 320 9.90 -1.36 -18.06
CA GLY A 320 10.31 -1.18 -16.67
C GLY A 320 10.12 0.23 -16.11
N VAL A 321 9.39 1.11 -16.79
CA VAL A 321 8.98 2.44 -16.33
C VAL A 321 7.47 2.49 -16.19
N LEU A 322 6.97 2.97 -15.05
CA LEU A 322 5.56 3.25 -14.85
C LEU A 322 5.21 4.58 -15.50
N VAL A 323 4.55 4.51 -16.66
CA VAL A 323 3.99 5.68 -17.35
C VAL A 323 2.67 6.03 -16.66
N ALA A 324 2.73 7.03 -15.82
CA ALA A 324 1.61 7.40 -14.95
C ALA A 324 0.49 8.11 -15.74
N LYS A 325 -0.74 7.73 -15.42
CA LYS A 325 -1.97 8.43 -15.83
C LYS A 325 -2.49 9.30 -14.70
N LYS A 326 -2.37 8.80 -13.45
CA LYS A 326 -2.83 9.47 -12.23
C LYS A 326 -1.77 9.33 -11.14
N VAL A 327 -1.63 10.39 -10.35
CA VAL A 327 -0.83 10.40 -9.11
C VAL A 327 -1.70 11.01 -8.02
N GLU A 328 -1.80 10.32 -6.88
CA GLU A 328 -2.54 10.74 -5.68
C GLU A 328 -1.59 10.71 -4.48
N LEU A 329 -1.70 11.71 -3.59
CA LEU A 329 -0.97 11.71 -2.33
C LEU A 329 -1.71 10.86 -1.31
N GLU A 330 -1.04 9.85 -0.79
CA GLU A 330 -1.51 9.07 0.34
C GLU A 330 -1.15 9.76 1.65
N ASP A 331 -1.74 10.92 1.91
CA ASP A 331 -1.56 11.64 3.16
C ASP A 331 -2.38 10.99 4.32
N GLY A 332 -2.19 11.46 5.55
CA GLY A 332 -2.73 10.80 6.74
C GLY A 332 -4.26 10.65 6.79
N GLU A 333 -5.03 11.39 5.96
CA GLU A 333 -6.49 11.25 5.88
C GLU A 333 -6.92 10.18 4.88
N ASP A 334 -6.27 10.10 3.74
CA ASP A 334 -6.61 9.15 2.67
C ASP A 334 -6.05 7.76 2.97
N ALA A 335 -4.84 7.67 3.47
CA ALA A 335 -4.26 6.42 3.99
C ALA A 335 -5.05 5.78 5.15
N ALA A 336 -5.95 6.53 5.80
CA ALA A 336 -6.82 6.05 6.88
C ALA A 336 -8.19 5.54 6.40
N LYS A 337 -8.47 5.55 5.10
CA LYS A 337 -9.75 5.08 4.53
C LYS A 337 -9.72 3.57 4.35
N PHE A 338 -10.74 2.91 4.90
CA PHE A 338 -10.90 1.47 4.82
C PHE A 338 -12.28 1.12 4.27
N GLU A 339 -12.34 0.03 3.51
CA GLU A 339 -13.57 -0.44 2.89
C GLU A 339 -13.78 -1.93 3.16
N PHE A 340 -14.99 -2.28 3.60
CA PHE A 340 -15.34 -3.65 3.95
C PHE A 340 -16.67 -4.03 3.31
N HIS A 341 -16.74 -5.27 2.82
CA HIS A 341 -17.92 -5.86 2.21
C HIS A 341 -18.27 -7.18 2.87
N GLY A 342 -19.56 -7.42 3.08
CA GLY A 342 -20.07 -8.70 3.53
C GLY A 342 -21.22 -8.61 4.53
N PRO A 343 -21.60 -9.77 5.12
CA PRO A 343 -22.65 -9.82 6.12
C PRO A 343 -22.18 -9.25 7.45
N LEU A 344 -22.93 -8.31 7.99
CA LEU A 344 -22.71 -7.80 9.35
C LEU A 344 -23.18 -8.81 10.41
N SER A 345 -22.53 -8.80 11.54
CA SER A 345 -22.86 -9.64 12.70
C SER A 345 -22.71 -8.86 14.02
N SER A 346 -23.20 -9.44 15.11
CA SER A 346 -23.07 -8.86 16.46
C SER A 346 -23.58 -7.39 16.54
N LEU A 347 -24.68 -7.08 15.85
CA LEU A 347 -25.25 -5.75 15.86
C LEU A 347 -25.73 -5.35 17.26
N SER A 348 -25.27 -4.21 17.74
CA SER A 348 -25.73 -3.52 18.92
C SER A 348 -26.27 -2.14 18.55
N THR A 349 -27.58 -1.98 18.52
CA THR A 349 -28.21 -0.70 18.20
C THR A 349 -28.04 0.33 19.33
N THR A 350 -27.88 -0.14 20.58
CA THR A 350 -27.60 0.72 21.74
C THR A 350 -26.19 1.26 21.73
N ALA A 351 -25.20 0.39 21.51
CA ALA A 351 -23.78 0.80 21.39
C ALA A 351 -23.46 1.40 20.02
N LYS A 352 -24.37 1.28 19.04
CA LYS A 352 -24.16 1.68 17.64
C LYS A 352 -22.92 1.01 17.03
N THR A 353 -22.78 -0.28 17.26
CA THR A 353 -21.66 -1.09 16.75
C THR A 353 -22.17 -2.36 16.10
N PHE A 354 -21.37 -2.90 15.22
CA PHE A 354 -21.50 -4.26 14.67
C PHE A 354 -20.11 -4.80 14.30
N VAL A 355 -20.04 -6.07 13.96
CA VAL A 355 -18.83 -6.71 13.46
C VAL A 355 -18.99 -6.99 11.97
N LEU A 356 -17.98 -6.62 11.18
CA LEU A 356 -17.87 -6.91 9.76
C LEU A 356 -16.47 -7.43 9.47
N ARG A 357 -16.36 -8.65 8.92
CA ARG A 357 -15.06 -9.30 8.65
C ARG A 357 -14.11 -9.34 9.87
N GLY A 358 -14.65 -9.54 11.06
CA GLY A 358 -13.86 -9.58 12.31
C GLY A 358 -13.49 -8.21 12.88
N MET A 359 -13.77 -7.12 12.15
CA MET A 359 -13.54 -5.75 12.61
C MET A 359 -14.76 -5.19 13.31
N THR A 360 -14.57 -4.55 14.46
CA THR A 360 -15.63 -3.76 15.09
C THR A 360 -15.83 -2.48 14.32
N VAL A 361 -17.03 -2.26 13.86
CA VAL A 361 -17.47 -1.03 13.19
C VAL A 361 -18.35 -0.23 14.15
N ASN A 362 -18.00 1.03 14.34
CA ASN A 362 -18.82 2.01 15.06
C ASN A 362 -19.49 2.93 14.04
N TYR A 363 -20.78 3.19 14.21
CA TYR A 363 -21.53 4.15 13.41
C TYR A 363 -22.21 5.17 14.33
N ASP A 364 -22.27 6.43 13.89
CA ASP A 364 -22.80 7.53 14.67
C ASP A 364 -23.69 8.47 13.82
N LEU A 365 -23.96 9.68 14.33
CA LEU A 365 -24.77 10.67 13.62
C LEU A 365 -24.06 11.24 12.36
N ALA A 366 -22.75 11.11 12.26
CA ALA A 366 -21.99 11.56 11.10
C ALA A 366 -21.92 10.48 10.00
N THR A 367 -22.28 9.24 10.32
CA THR A 367 -22.34 8.14 9.35
C THR A 367 -23.44 8.39 8.32
N THR A 368 -23.07 8.42 7.04
CA THR A 368 -24.03 8.53 5.94
C THR A 368 -24.53 7.14 5.53
N PHE A 369 -25.82 7.04 5.24
CA PHE A 369 -26.45 5.82 4.77
C PHE A 369 -26.92 6.01 3.32
N SER A 370 -26.65 5.05 2.44
CA SER A 370 -27.14 5.09 1.06
C SER A 370 -28.62 4.69 0.97
N VAL A 371 -29.22 4.91 -0.19
CA VAL A 371 -30.60 4.50 -0.46
C VAL A 371 -30.79 3.00 -0.20
N GLY A 372 -31.82 2.66 0.57
CA GLY A 372 -32.16 1.27 0.90
C GLY A 372 -31.57 0.74 2.19
N VAL A 373 -30.69 1.50 2.86
CA VAL A 373 -30.18 1.15 4.19
C VAL A 373 -30.22 2.36 5.12
N THR A 374 -30.55 2.12 6.36
CA THR A 374 -30.57 3.14 7.45
C THR A 374 -30.12 2.48 8.75
N ALA A 375 -29.80 3.25 9.77
CA ALA A 375 -29.48 2.70 11.08
C ALA A 375 -30.59 1.78 11.66
N LEU A 376 -31.86 2.00 11.28
CA LEU A 376 -32.99 1.18 11.73
C LEU A 376 -33.16 -0.10 10.91
N THR A 377 -32.65 -0.17 9.70
CA THR A 377 -32.76 -1.36 8.82
C THR A 377 -31.56 -2.27 8.91
N LEU A 378 -30.52 -1.88 9.65
CA LEU A 378 -29.39 -2.78 9.92
C LEU A 378 -29.87 -4.03 10.66
N ALA A 379 -29.44 -5.20 10.20
CA ALA A 379 -29.76 -6.49 10.80
C ALA A 379 -28.62 -7.46 10.61
N ASN A 380 -28.40 -8.36 11.56
CA ASN A 380 -27.41 -9.43 11.42
C ASN A 380 -27.68 -10.24 10.15
N GLY A 381 -26.63 -10.50 9.37
CA GLY A 381 -26.69 -11.19 8.08
C GLY A 381 -26.94 -10.27 6.87
N LEU A 382 -27.25 -8.98 7.07
CA LEU A 382 -27.38 -8.03 5.96
C LEU A 382 -26.00 -7.81 5.32
N ASN A 383 -25.90 -8.03 4.00
CA ASN A 383 -24.70 -7.71 3.24
C ASN A 383 -24.60 -6.21 3.01
N ILE A 384 -23.54 -5.63 3.50
CA ILE A 384 -23.28 -4.18 3.45
C ILE A 384 -21.86 -3.90 3.00
N GLU A 385 -21.69 -2.73 2.40
CA GLU A 385 -20.42 -2.04 2.19
C GLU A 385 -20.27 -0.99 3.29
N VAL A 386 -19.13 -0.95 3.93
CA VAL A 386 -18.76 0.07 4.92
C VAL A 386 -17.50 0.77 4.45
N LYS A 387 -17.57 2.08 4.27
CA LYS A 387 -16.38 2.94 4.18
C LYS A 387 -16.19 3.64 5.50
N GLY A 388 -14.96 3.68 6.00
CA GLY A 388 -14.68 4.25 7.31
C GLY A 388 -13.23 4.58 7.53
N LYS A 389 -12.96 5.21 8.67
CA LYS A 389 -11.61 5.51 9.14
C LYS A 389 -11.29 4.67 10.36
N ARG A 390 -10.03 4.28 10.49
CA ARG A 390 -9.58 3.56 11.68
C ARG A 390 -9.55 4.50 12.90
N SER A 391 -10.00 3.99 14.02
CA SER A 391 -9.84 4.57 15.35
C SER A 391 -8.90 3.70 16.20
N ALA A 392 -8.64 4.11 17.44
CA ALA A 392 -7.82 3.33 18.37
C ALA A 392 -8.37 1.90 18.56
N GLY A 393 -7.48 0.92 18.75
CA GLY A 393 -7.87 -0.46 19.08
C GLY A 393 -8.48 -1.26 17.93
N ASN A 394 -8.09 -0.98 16.67
CA ASN A 394 -8.61 -1.67 15.47
C ASN A 394 -10.14 -1.51 15.26
N VAL A 395 -10.72 -0.42 15.74
CA VAL A 395 -12.11 -0.07 15.50
C VAL A 395 -12.21 0.78 14.26
N ILE A 396 -13.18 0.51 13.39
CA ILE A 396 -13.51 1.33 12.23
C ILE A 396 -14.68 2.25 12.58
N VAL A 397 -14.51 3.54 12.41
CA VAL A 397 -15.61 4.52 12.47
C VAL A 397 -16.14 4.67 11.06
N ALA A 398 -17.38 4.22 10.86
CA ALA A 398 -18.03 4.27 9.57
C ALA A 398 -18.32 5.72 9.15
N THR A 399 -17.87 6.09 7.95
CA THR A 399 -18.26 7.34 7.29
C THR A 399 -19.46 7.14 6.37
N ARG A 400 -19.56 5.94 5.78
CA ARG A 400 -20.65 5.55 4.90
C ARG A 400 -20.99 4.08 5.06
N ILE A 401 -22.29 3.76 5.03
CA ILE A 401 -22.82 2.40 4.98
C ILE A 401 -23.79 2.31 3.81
N SER A 402 -23.60 1.31 2.96
CA SER A 402 -24.43 1.01 1.79
C SER A 402 -24.75 -0.48 1.69
N LEU A 403 -25.76 -0.84 0.88
CA LEU A 403 -25.97 -2.25 0.54
C LEU A 403 -24.79 -2.70 -0.35
N ASP A 404 -24.21 -3.87 -0.05
CA ASP A 404 -23.25 -4.52 -0.93
C ASP A 404 -24.00 -5.11 -2.14
N ARG A 405 -23.61 -4.73 -3.35
CA ARG A 405 -24.27 -5.09 -4.62
C ARG A 405 -23.36 -5.94 -5.48
#